data_edc6611741f8aebd6f6735d8e5f993db
#
_entry.id   edc6611741f8aebd6f6735d8e5f993db
#
_cell.length_a   1.000
_cell.length_b   1.000
_cell.length_c   1.000
_cell.angle_alpha   90.00
_cell.angle_beta   90.00
_cell.angle_gamma   90.00
#
_symmetry.space_group_name_H-M   'P 1'
#
loop_
_entity.id
_entity.type
_entity.pdbx_description
1 polymer ?
#
loop_
_entity_poly.entity_id
_entity_poly.type
_entity_poly.pdbx_seq_one_letter_code
_entity_poly.pdbx_strand_id
1 'polypeptide(L)'
;MKKYIGTKQIEAEPMTIGDAYEKNLLQVGRVPNESEKTKAGYHVKYEGGYESWSPAEPFEKAYKVADTPLDRMSIEENELADRMEKLYAFIRGDKFKELDSTTRAMLAVQYSDMSAYLNVLRLRSTKMESKNGGCSGMSFGSAITLLKSGFAIRRSGWNGKNLFVIKQVPAHIESDIIPKMQSLPQSAKDLILNGKGFIDYTSQCLIYNGNTGRADSWVPSISDKNLQKSY
;
A
#
# COMPACT_ATOMS: atom_id res chain seq x y z
N MET A 1 -6.67 -4.89 -37.00
CA MET A 1 -5.55 -5.36 -36.15
C MET A 1 -6.00 -5.31 -34.68
N LYS A 2 -5.66 -6.32 -33.87
CA LYS A 2 -5.90 -6.34 -32.42
C LYS A 2 -4.72 -5.69 -31.69
N LYS A 3 -4.97 -5.06 -30.54
CA LYS A 3 -3.92 -4.53 -29.67
C LYS A 3 -3.52 -5.60 -28.63
N TYR A 4 -2.24 -5.69 -28.32
CA TYR A 4 -1.68 -6.60 -27.33
C TYR A 4 -0.80 -5.81 -26.34
N ILE A 5 -0.78 -6.25 -25.09
CA ILE A 5 0.12 -5.74 -24.05
C ILE A 5 1.12 -6.85 -23.74
N GLY A 6 2.42 -6.53 -23.76
CA GLY A 6 3.47 -7.47 -23.40
C GLY A 6 3.65 -7.52 -21.88
N THR A 7 3.93 -8.72 -21.34
CA THR A 7 4.14 -8.96 -19.90
C THR A 7 5.44 -9.73 -19.64
N LYS A 8 6.38 -9.73 -20.59
CA LYS A 8 7.65 -10.46 -20.44
C LYS A 8 8.60 -9.77 -19.48
N GLN A 9 9.22 -10.56 -18.62
CA GLN A 9 10.43 -10.16 -17.89
C GLN A 9 11.65 -10.51 -18.76
N ILE A 10 12.68 -9.68 -18.69
CA ILE A 10 13.91 -9.81 -19.46
C ILE A 10 15.08 -9.37 -18.60
N GLU A 11 16.28 -9.79 -18.97
CA GLU A 11 17.52 -9.22 -18.47
C GLU A 11 18.10 -8.29 -19.56
N ALA A 12 18.64 -7.13 -19.16
CA ALA A 12 19.24 -6.22 -20.12
C ALA A 12 20.35 -5.39 -19.51
N GLU A 13 21.34 -5.05 -20.31
CA GLU A 13 22.43 -4.14 -19.95
C GLU A 13 22.64 -3.09 -21.06
N PRO A 14 23.05 -1.85 -20.70
CA PRO A 14 23.36 -0.83 -21.69
C PRO A 14 24.46 -1.29 -22.64
N MET A 15 24.27 -1.08 -23.95
CA MET A 15 25.21 -1.48 -24.97
C MET A 15 25.04 -0.62 -26.22
N THR A 16 26.15 -0.19 -26.83
CA THR A 16 26.10 0.51 -28.14
C THR A 16 25.79 -0.46 -29.29
N ILE A 17 25.24 0.05 -30.38
CA ILE A 17 25.04 -0.79 -31.57
C ILE A 17 26.37 -1.32 -32.15
N GLY A 18 27.47 -0.60 -31.96
CA GLY A 18 28.79 -1.04 -32.38
C GLY A 18 29.25 -2.29 -31.62
N ASP A 19 29.15 -2.26 -30.29
CA ASP A 19 29.48 -3.40 -29.43
C ASP A 19 28.53 -4.59 -29.71
N ALA A 20 27.26 -4.31 -29.98
CA ALA A 20 26.29 -5.33 -30.34
C ALA A 20 26.58 -6.00 -31.68
N TYR A 21 27.12 -5.25 -32.63
CA TYR A 21 27.57 -5.80 -33.91
C TYR A 21 28.75 -6.77 -33.72
N GLU A 22 29.75 -6.40 -32.93
CA GLU A 22 30.91 -7.25 -32.60
C GLU A 22 30.48 -8.56 -31.89
N LYS A 23 29.41 -8.50 -31.07
CA LYS A 23 28.85 -9.65 -30.36
C LYS A 23 27.81 -10.44 -31.19
N ASN A 24 27.60 -10.10 -32.45
CA ASN A 24 26.60 -10.74 -33.32
C ASN A 24 25.13 -10.69 -32.77
N LEU A 25 24.77 -9.63 -32.06
CA LEU A 25 23.43 -9.42 -31.47
C LEU A 25 22.46 -8.69 -32.39
N LEU A 26 22.95 -8.26 -33.59
CA LEU A 26 22.12 -7.61 -34.59
C LEU A 26 21.45 -8.61 -35.53
N GLN A 27 20.39 -8.17 -36.18
CA GLN A 27 19.76 -8.98 -37.25
C GLN A 27 20.78 -9.32 -38.34
N VAL A 28 20.63 -10.51 -38.92
CA VAL A 28 21.47 -10.98 -40.02
C VAL A 28 21.49 -9.96 -41.16
N GLY A 29 22.68 -9.55 -41.58
CA GLY A 29 22.86 -8.55 -42.64
C GLY A 29 22.83 -7.08 -42.17
N ARG A 30 22.58 -6.78 -40.92
CA ARG A 30 22.65 -5.42 -40.38
C ARG A 30 24.10 -5.07 -40.02
N VAL A 31 24.69 -4.13 -40.75
CA VAL A 31 26.02 -3.58 -40.48
C VAL A 31 25.86 -2.09 -40.14
N PRO A 32 26.20 -1.64 -38.92
CA PRO A 32 26.12 -0.22 -38.57
C PRO A 32 27.24 0.55 -39.29
N ASN A 33 26.94 1.75 -39.80
CA ASN A 33 27.94 2.65 -40.29
C ASN A 33 28.69 3.33 -39.12
N GLU A 34 29.83 4.00 -39.42
CA GLU A 34 30.67 4.62 -38.38
C GLU A 34 29.92 5.60 -37.47
N SER A 35 29.00 6.39 -38.05
CA SER A 35 28.22 7.35 -37.27
C SER A 35 27.11 6.70 -36.40
N GLU A 36 26.77 5.47 -36.69
CA GLU A 36 25.79 4.70 -35.91
C GLU A 36 26.41 3.93 -34.75
N LYS A 37 27.70 3.59 -34.82
CA LYS A 37 28.35 2.71 -33.82
C LYS A 37 28.18 3.17 -32.37
N THR A 38 28.07 4.46 -32.15
CA THR A 38 27.86 5.05 -30.80
C THR A 38 26.41 5.16 -30.36
N LYS A 39 25.44 4.72 -31.19
CA LYS A 39 24.03 4.77 -30.79
C LYS A 39 23.78 3.91 -29.58
N ALA A 40 23.19 4.51 -28.58
CA ALA A 40 22.81 3.85 -27.31
C ALA A 40 21.64 2.85 -27.52
N GLY A 41 21.74 1.77 -26.81
CA GLY A 41 20.72 0.73 -26.76
C GLY A 41 20.98 -0.23 -25.60
N TYR A 42 20.40 -1.41 -25.69
CA TYR A 42 20.49 -2.45 -24.69
C TYR A 42 20.74 -3.81 -25.33
N HIS A 43 21.67 -4.56 -24.78
CA HIS A 43 21.73 -6.00 -24.94
C HIS A 43 20.59 -6.60 -24.12
N VAL A 44 19.71 -7.37 -24.75
CA VAL A 44 18.51 -7.94 -24.15
C VAL A 44 18.57 -9.44 -24.21
N LYS A 45 18.39 -10.08 -23.06
CA LYS A 45 18.32 -11.53 -22.92
C LYS A 45 16.92 -11.95 -22.47
N TYR A 46 16.30 -12.86 -23.21
CA TYR A 46 14.97 -13.37 -22.95
C TYR A 46 15.05 -14.72 -22.19
N GLU A 47 14.00 -15.05 -21.43
CA GLU A 47 13.92 -16.31 -20.68
C GLU A 47 14.22 -17.58 -21.51
N GLY A 48 13.92 -17.54 -22.81
CA GLY A 48 14.22 -18.64 -23.74
C GLY A 48 15.67 -18.72 -24.21
N GLY A 49 16.59 -17.90 -23.66
CA GLY A 49 18.00 -17.84 -24.05
C GLY A 49 18.26 -17.08 -25.35
N TYR A 50 17.24 -16.54 -26.01
CA TYR A 50 17.43 -15.65 -27.17
C TYR A 50 17.97 -14.31 -26.70
N GLU A 51 18.99 -13.83 -27.41
CA GLU A 51 19.63 -12.56 -27.14
C GLU A 51 19.55 -11.64 -28.38
N SER A 52 19.40 -10.34 -28.15
CA SER A 52 19.33 -9.35 -29.22
C SER A 52 19.73 -7.97 -28.71
N TRP A 53 19.95 -7.05 -29.64
CA TRP A 53 20.12 -5.63 -29.32
C TRP A 53 18.83 -4.84 -29.61
N SER A 54 18.47 -3.93 -28.71
CA SER A 54 17.34 -2.99 -28.89
C SER A 54 17.81 -1.54 -28.75
N PRO A 55 17.35 -0.62 -29.61
CA PRO A 55 17.63 0.82 -29.43
C PRO A 55 17.09 1.33 -28.09
N ALA A 56 17.75 2.33 -27.47
CA ALA A 56 17.41 2.83 -26.15
C ALA A 56 15.96 3.33 -26.06
N GLU A 57 15.52 4.20 -26.95
CA GLU A 57 14.18 4.81 -26.88
C GLU A 57 13.03 3.77 -26.90
N PRO A 58 12.95 2.85 -27.87
CA PRO A 58 11.93 1.79 -27.85
C PRO A 58 12.02 0.89 -26.62
N PHE A 59 13.24 0.58 -26.15
CA PHE A 59 13.48 -0.27 -25.00
C PHE A 59 12.98 0.39 -23.71
N GLU A 60 13.40 1.60 -23.39
CA GLU A 60 13.04 2.35 -22.18
C GLU A 60 11.55 2.69 -22.12
N LYS A 61 10.90 2.79 -23.29
CA LYS A 61 9.45 2.95 -23.39
C LYS A 61 8.70 1.68 -23.04
N ALA A 62 9.27 0.51 -23.36
CA ALA A 62 8.63 -0.79 -23.17
C ALA A 62 8.97 -1.43 -21.81
N TYR A 63 10.15 -1.17 -21.27
CA TYR A 63 10.67 -1.84 -20.08
C TYR A 63 11.08 -0.84 -19.00
N LYS A 64 10.94 -1.23 -17.75
CA LYS A 64 11.35 -0.47 -16.56
C LYS A 64 12.24 -1.35 -15.70
N VAL A 65 13.24 -0.75 -15.06
CA VAL A 65 14.11 -1.44 -14.09
C VAL A 65 13.27 -1.97 -12.94
N ALA A 66 13.45 -3.23 -12.59
CA ALA A 66 12.67 -3.93 -11.56
C ALA A 66 13.56 -4.80 -10.63
N ASP A 67 14.80 -4.41 -10.43
CA ASP A 67 15.80 -5.17 -9.68
C ASP A 67 15.46 -5.23 -8.20
N THR A 68 15.16 -4.09 -7.61
CA THR A 68 14.86 -3.98 -6.19
C THR A 68 13.35 -4.04 -5.88
N PRO A 69 12.95 -4.39 -4.65
CA PRO A 69 11.56 -4.25 -4.24
C PRO A 69 11.02 -2.81 -4.37
N LEU A 70 11.88 -1.81 -4.22
CA LEU A 70 11.52 -0.40 -4.36
C LEU A 70 11.21 -0.05 -5.82
N ASP A 71 12.01 -0.54 -6.77
CA ASP A 71 11.75 -0.35 -8.20
C ASP A 71 10.40 -0.95 -8.60
N ARG A 72 10.13 -2.19 -8.15
CA ARG A 72 8.85 -2.87 -8.42
C ARG A 72 7.66 -2.11 -7.84
N MET A 73 7.79 -1.57 -6.62
CA MET A 73 6.73 -0.73 -6.02
C MET A 73 6.56 0.57 -6.79
N SER A 74 7.63 1.19 -7.26
CA SER A 74 7.57 2.41 -8.07
C SER A 74 6.85 2.19 -9.41
N ILE A 75 7.12 1.05 -10.07
CA ILE A 75 6.38 0.66 -11.29
C ILE A 75 4.89 0.53 -10.99
N GLU A 76 4.53 -0.24 -9.96
CA GLU A 76 3.14 -0.48 -9.56
C GLU A 76 2.43 0.82 -9.17
N GLU A 77 3.10 1.70 -8.42
CA GLU A 77 2.59 3.03 -8.03
C GLU A 77 2.25 3.88 -9.26
N ASN A 78 3.18 3.96 -10.23
CA ASN A 78 2.99 4.76 -11.43
C ASN A 78 1.87 4.21 -12.32
N GLU A 79 1.79 2.90 -12.50
CA GLU A 79 0.72 2.25 -13.26
C GLU A 79 -0.65 2.40 -12.59
N LEU A 80 -0.71 2.29 -11.26
CA LEU A 80 -1.94 2.47 -10.50
C LEU A 80 -2.41 3.92 -10.57
N ALA A 81 -1.49 4.88 -10.44
CA ALA A 81 -1.78 6.31 -10.54
C ALA A 81 -2.34 6.67 -11.93
N ASP A 82 -1.74 6.18 -13.01
CA ASP A 82 -2.22 6.40 -14.38
C ASP A 82 -3.62 5.81 -14.61
N ARG A 83 -3.86 4.58 -14.13
CA ARG A 83 -5.19 3.95 -14.21
C ARG A 83 -6.23 4.70 -13.39
N MET A 84 -5.85 5.20 -12.22
CA MET A 84 -6.72 5.97 -11.34
C MET A 84 -7.08 7.32 -11.94
N GLU A 85 -6.12 8.00 -12.59
CA GLU A 85 -6.38 9.26 -13.30
C GLU A 85 -7.38 9.08 -14.45
N LYS A 86 -7.21 8.02 -15.25
CA LYS A 86 -8.13 7.67 -16.33
C LYS A 86 -9.54 7.37 -15.80
N LEU A 87 -9.65 6.62 -14.70
CA LEU A 87 -10.93 6.33 -14.06
C LEU A 87 -11.57 7.59 -13.50
N TYR A 88 -10.78 8.46 -12.87
CA TYR A 88 -11.26 9.74 -12.35
C TYR A 88 -11.81 10.65 -13.46
N ALA A 89 -11.10 10.75 -14.58
CA ALA A 89 -11.55 11.50 -15.75
C ALA A 89 -12.85 10.92 -16.32
N PHE A 90 -12.97 9.59 -16.37
CA PHE A 90 -14.20 8.92 -16.84
C PHE A 90 -15.40 9.19 -15.91
N ILE A 91 -15.21 9.09 -14.57
CA ILE A 91 -16.27 9.35 -13.57
C ILE A 91 -16.82 10.78 -13.69
N ARG A 92 -16.02 11.74 -14.11
CA ARG A 92 -16.41 13.14 -14.29
C ARG A 92 -16.98 13.44 -15.69
N GLY A 93 -16.90 12.50 -16.62
CA GLY A 93 -17.39 12.66 -17.98
C GLY A 93 -18.87 12.34 -18.14
N ASP A 94 -19.45 12.79 -19.27
CA ASP A 94 -20.88 12.58 -19.52
C ASP A 94 -21.25 11.11 -19.70
N LYS A 95 -20.38 10.31 -20.29
CA LYS A 95 -20.58 8.86 -20.45
C LYS A 95 -20.80 8.10 -19.12
N PHE A 96 -20.27 8.61 -18.04
CA PHE A 96 -20.51 8.03 -16.71
C PHE A 96 -21.96 8.20 -16.28
N LYS A 97 -22.61 9.30 -16.65
CA LYS A 97 -24.01 9.59 -16.32
C LYS A 97 -24.99 8.65 -17.05
N GLU A 98 -24.58 8.12 -18.21
CA GLU A 98 -25.37 7.18 -19.03
C GLU A 98 -25.39 5.76 -18.44
N LEU A 99 -24.48 5.44 -17.53
CA LEU A 99 -24.41 4.14 -16.87
C LEU A 99 -25.53 3.97 -15.83
N ASP A 100 -25.94 2.73 -15.60
CA ASP A 100 -26.84 2.38 -14.53
C ASP A 100 -26.25 2.70 -13.14
N SER A 101 -27.13 2.82 -12.15
CA SER A 101 -26.73 3.23 -10.79
C SER A 101 -25.74 2.27 -10.12
N THR A 102 -25.86 0.97 -10.36
CA THR A 102 -24.99 -0.06 -9.78
C THR A 102 -23.59 0.04 -10.37
N THR A 103 -23.47 0.15 -11.71
CA THR A 103 -22.19 0.33 -12.37
C THR A 103 -21.50 1.62 -11.92
N ARG A 104 -22.25 2.72 -11.79
CA ARG A 104 -21.68 3.98 -11.25
C ARG A 104 -21.17 3.82 -9.82
N ALA A 105 -21.92 3.14 -8.97
CA ALA A 105 -21.49 2.88 -7.59
C ALA A 105 -20.22 2.01 -7.55
N MET A 106 -20.15 0.95 -8.37
CA MET A 106 -18.96 0.08 -8.45
C MET A 106 -17.72 0.84 -8.91
N LEU A 107 -17.82 1.70 -9.91
CA LEU A 107 -16.70 2.52 -10.40
C LEU A 107 -16.25 3.56 -9.34
N ALA A 108 -17.17 4.12 -8.56
CA ALA A 108 -16.84 5.01 -7.46
C ALA A 108 -16.10 4.26 -6.32
N VAL A 109 -16.56 3.06 -5.98
CA VAL A 109 -15.88 2.18 -5.01
C VAL A 109 -14.49 1.80 -5.54
N GLN A 110 -14.38 1.37 -6.79
CA GLN A 110 -13.10 1.04 -7.41
C GLN A 110 -12.10 2.21 -7.32
N TYR A 111 -12.52 3.43 -7.61
CA TYR A 111 -11.67 4.61 -7.47
C TYR A 111 -11.21 4.83 -6.03
N SER A 112 -12.12 4.66 -5.07
CA SER A 112 -11.80 4.78 -3.63
C SER A 112 -10.76 3.75 -3.19
N ASP A 113 -10.93 2.49 -3.60
CA ASP A 113 -10.04 1.39 -3.24
C ASP A 113 -8.66 1.54 -3.91
N MET A 114 -8.63 1.95 -5.17
CA MET A 114 -7.38 2.28 -5.88
C MET A 114 -6.64 3.43 -5.16
N SER A 115 -7.36 4.47 -4.73
CA SER A 115 -6.77 5.60 -3.98
C SER A 115 -6.19 5.15 -2.63
N ALA A 116 -6.91 4.29 -1.91
CA ALA A 116 -6.43 3.72 -0.65
C ALA A 116 -5.18 2.86 -0.87
N TYR A 117 -5.17 2.02 -1.91
CA TYR A 117 -4.04 1.17 -2.24
C TYR A 117 -2.81 1.99 -2.68
N LEU A 118 -2.99 3.01 -3.53
CA LEU A 118 -1.92 3.92 -3.91
C LEU A 118 -1.27 4.59 -2.71
N ASN A 119 -2.06 5.02 -1.73
CA ASN A 119 -1.55 5.55 -0.48
C ASN A 119 -0.68 4.53 0.29
N VAL A 120 -1.13 3.28 0.36
CA VAL A 120 -0.35 2.21 1.03
C VAL A 120 0.97 1.96 0.32
N LEU A 121 1.00 1.93 -1.02
CA LEU A 121 2.23 1.78 -1.80
C LEU A 121 3.22 2.92 -1.48
N ARG A 122 2.78 4.18 -1.50
CA ARG A 122 3.58 5.36 -1.17
C ARG A 122 4.15 5.31 0.25
N LEU A 123 3.33 4.91 1.20
CA LEU A 123 3.79 4.76 2.59
C LEU A 123 4.84 3.65 2.74
N ARG A 124 4.68 2.54 2.02
CA ARG A 124 5.67 1.45 2.01
C ARG A 124 6.98 1.92 1.38
N SER A 125 6.94 2.62 0.24
CA SER A 125 8.14 3.20 -0.40
C SER A 125 8.86 4.15 0.55
N THR A 126 8.15 5.13 1.13
CA THR A 126 8.71 6.05 2.13
C THR A 126 9.31 5.31 3.33
N LYS A 127 8.65 4.26 3.83
CA LYS A 127 9.16 3.47 4.95
C LYS A 127 10.43 2.71 4.61
N MET A 128 10.57 2.23 3.37
CA MET A 128 11.78 1.55 2.91
C MET A 128 12.94 2.51 2.69
N GLU A 129 12.68 3.74 2.26
CA GLU A 129 13.69 4.81 2.11
C GLU A 129 14.14 5.37 3.45
N SER A 130 13.23 5.47 4.42
CA SER A 130 13.50 6.05 5.74
C SER A 130 13.52 4.99 6.85
N LYS A 131 14.66 4.87 7.54
CA LYS A 131 14.82 3.91 8.64
C LYS A 131 13.95 4.19 9.88
N ASN A 132 13.40 5.39 10.04
CA ASN A 132 12.75 5.86 11.28
C ASN A 132 11.37 6.52 11.09
N GLY A 133 10.69 6.33 9.98
CA GLY A 133 9.40 6.98 9.72
C GLY A 133 8.20 6.18 10.26
N GLY A 134 7.31 6.84 11.00
CA GLY A 134 5.93 6.41 11.14
C GLY A 134 5.18 6.61 9.82
N CYS A 135 4.12 5.84 9.58
CA CYS A 135 3.25 6.05 8.43
C CYS A 135 2.22 7.14 8.76
N SER A 136 2.04 8.11 7.88
CA SER A 136 1.03 9.18 8.04
C SER A 136 0.24 9.37 6.74
N GLY A 137 -0.92 10.03 6.83
CA GLY A 137 -1.76 10.31 5.66
C GLY A 137 -2.61 9.13 5.17
N MET A 138 -2.84 8.13 6.02
CA MET A 138 -3.69 6.99 5.71
C MET A 138 -5.18 7.35 5.71
N SER A 139 -5.96 6.60 4.92
CA SER A 139 -7.40 6.58 5.06
C SER A 139 -7.83 5.96 6.39
N PHE A 140 -9.04 6.28 6.86
CA PHE A 140 -9.61 5.66 8.06
C PHE A 140 -9.65 4.12 7.95
N GLY A 141 -10.03 3.58 6.79
CA GLY A 141 -10.07 2.12 6.56
C GLY A 141 -8.70 1.46 6.72
N SER A 142 -7.66 2.06 6.13
CA SER A 142 -6.27 1.58 6.27
C SER A 142 -5.79 1.65 7.72
N ALA A 143 -6.09 2.74 8.42
CA ALA A 143 -5.72 2.91 9.83
C ALA A 143 -6.41 1.86 10.73
N ILE A 144 -7.70 1.56 10.50
CA ILE A 144 -8.42 0.49 11.23
C ILE A 144 -7.82 -0.90 10.94
N THR A 145 -7.37 -1.14 9.73
CA THR A 145 -6.69 -2.40 9.38
C THR A 145 -5.38 -2.55 10.17
N LEU A 146 -4.58 -1.49 10.27
CA LEU A 146 -3.37 -1.48 11.11
C LEU A 146 -3.69 -1.66 12.59
N LEU A 147 -4.74 -0.99 13.11
CA LEU A 147 -5.19 -1.15 14.49
C LEU A 147 -5.57 -2.61 14.79
N LYS A 148 -6.30 -3.26 13.87
CA LYS A 148 -6.65 -4.69 13.98
C LYS A 148 -5.43 -5.60 13.96
N SER A 149 -4.35 -5.19 13.28
CA SER A 149 -3.06 -5.89 13.23
C SER A 149 -2.15 -5.58 14.43
N GLY A 150 -2.63 -4.83 15.44
CA GLY A 150 -1.92 -4.56 16.69
C GLY A 150 -1.08 -3.28 16.70
N PHE A 151 -1.15 -2.45 15.66
CA PHE A 151 -0.45 -1.16 15.65
C PHE A 151 -1.28 -0.08 16.34
N ALA A 152 -0.59 0.86 16.99
CA ALA A 152 -1.22 2.07 17.50
C ALA A 152 -1.48 3.05 16.36
N ILE A 153 -2.65 3.68 16.36
CA ILE A 153 -3.01 4.70 15.38
C ILE A 153 -3.38 6.02 16.06
N ARG A 154 -3.22 7.12 15.35
CA ARG A 154 -3.67 8.45 15.80
C ARG A 154 -4.21 9.25 14.62
N ARG A 155 -5.13 10.15 14.90
CA ARG A 155 -5.62 11.10 13.91
C ARG A 155 -4.83 12.41 14.03
N SER A 156 -4.33 12.95 12.92
CA SER A 156 -3.56 14.21 12.89
C SER A 156 -4.37 15.43 13.35
N GLY A 157 -5.69 15.41 13.15
CA GLY A 157 -6.59 16.51 13.54
C GLY A 157 -7.11 16.45 14.99
N TRP A 158 -6.61 15.57 15.85
CA TRP A 158 -6.97 15.59 17.26
C TRP A 158 -6.27 16.74 17.99
N ASN A 159 -7.03 17.47 18.80
CA ASN A 159 -6.50 18.60 19.58
C ASN A 159 -5.51 18.19 20.68
N GLY A 160 -5.51 16.92 21.08
CA GLY A 160 -4.58 16.37 22.08
C GLY A 160 -3.28 15.88 21.46
N LYS A 161 -2.14 16.42 21.90
CA LYS A 161 -0.84 15.81 21.61
C LYS A 161 -0.71 14.50 22.38
N ASN A 162 -0.01 13.50 21.81
CA ASN A 162 0.21 12.19 22.43
C ASN A 162 -1.06 11.34 22.68
N LEU A 163 -2.14 11.58 21.95
CA LEU A 163 -3.29 10.70 21.94
C LEU A 163 -3.10 9.65 20.83
N PHE A 164 -3.34 8.38 21.15
CA PHE A 164 -3.37 7.31 20.18
C PHE A 164 -4.33 6.21 20.58
N VAL A 165 -4.86 5.51 19.60
CA VAL A 165 -5.75 4.38 19.78
C VAL A 165 -4.95 3.08 19.70
N ILE A 166 -5.21 2.20 20.64
CA ILE A 166 -4.68 0.83 20.70
C ILE A 166 -5.84 -0.17 20.75
N LYS A 167 -5.59 -1.36 20.25
CA LYS A 167 -6.53 -2.48 20.37
C LYS A 167 -6.12 -3.34 21.56
N GLN A 168 -7.01 -3.46 22.56
CA GLN A 168 -6.84 -4.42 23.63
C GLN A 168 -7.10 -5.83 23.10
N VAL A 169 -6.22 -6.77 23.45
CA VAL A 169 -6.42 -8.19 23.13
C VAL A 169 -7.37 -8.84 24.12
N PRO A 170 -8.09 -9.91 23.75
CA PRO A 170 -8.87 -10.70 24.71
C PRO A 170 -7.99 -11.25 25.84
N ALA A 171 -8.53 -11.33 27.04
CA ALA A 171 -7.82 -11.89 28.18
C ALA A 171 -8.79 -12.68 29.06
N HIS A 172 -8.38 -13.88 29.46
CA HIS A 172 -9.05 -14.70 30.44
C HIS A 172 -8.45 -14.44 31.83
N ILE A 173 -9.29 -14.10 32.81
CA ILE A 173 -8.87 -13.79 34.18
C ILE A 173 -9.47 -14.83 35.12
N GLU A 174 -8.61 -15.64 35.67
CA GLU A 174 -8.97 -16.71 36.60
C GLU A 174 -9.40 -16.20 37.98
N SER A 175 -10.08 -17.06 38.71
CA SER A 175 -10.68 -16.77 40.03
C SER A 175 -9.68 -16.26 41.07
N ASP A 176 -8.42 -16.71 41.04
CA ASP A 176 -7.39 -16.30 41.98
C ASP A 176 -6.85 -14.88 41.75
N ILE A 177 -7.08 -14.33 40.55
CA ILE A 177 -6.68 -12.98 40.17
C ILE A 177 -7.78 -11.96 40.52
N ILE A 178 -9.05 -12.34 40.40
CA ILE A 178 -10.21 -11.43 40.60
C ILE A 178 -10.15 -10.67 41.92
N PRO A 179 -9.85 -11.29 43.09
CA PRO A 179 -9.74 -10.57 44.35
C PRO A 179 -8.68 -9.48 44.37
N LYS A 180 -7.59 -9.66 43.60
CA LYS A 180 -6.44 -8.76 43.51
C LYS A 180 -6.66 -7.59 42.53
N MET A 181 -7.74 -7.64 41.72
CA MET A 181 -7.98 -6.60 40.71
C MET A 181 -8.39 -5.29 41.39
N GLN A 182 -7.66 -4.21 41.10
CA GLN A 182 -7.99 -2.86 41.57
C GLN A 182 -9.09 -2.17 40.70
N SER A 183 -9.28 -2.67 39.49
CA SER A 183 -10.24 -2.11 38.52
C SER A 183 -11.70 -2.52 38.77
N LEU A 184 -11.95 -3.42 39.73
CA LEU A 184 -13.29 -3.89 40.07
C LEU A 184 -13.65 -3.53 41.50
N PRO A 185 -14.89 -2.97 41.74
CA PRO A 185 -15.42 -2.81 43.09
C PRO A 185 -15.70 -4.18 43.71
N GLN A 186 -15.73 -4.25 45.05
CA GLN A 186 -15.90 -5.51 45.79
C GLN A 186 -17.20 -6.25 45.40
N SER A 187 -18.31 -5.53 45.28
CA SER A 187 -19.59 -6.11 44.86
C SER A 187 -19.54 -6.83 43.51
N ALA A 188 -18.75 -6.29 42.52
CA ALA A 188 -18.57 -6.95 41.23
C ALA A 188 -17.71 -8.21 41.37
N LYS A 189 -16.64 -8.16 42.19
CA LYS A 189 -15.83 -9.35 42.48
C LYS A 189 -16.66 -10.47 43.08
N ASP A 190 -17.51 -10.15 44.07
CA ASP A 190 -18.36 -11.13 44.73
C ASP A 190 -19.35 -11.77 43.75
N LEU A 191 -19.98 -10.97 42.88
CA LEU A 191 -20.89 -11.46 41.83
C LEU A 191 -20.17 -12.43 40.86
N ILE A 192 -18.95 -12.10 40.44
CA ILE A 192 -18.18 -12.93 39.50
C ILE A 192 -17.76 -14.23 40.15
N LEU A 193 -17.23 -14.17 41.39
CA LEU A 193 -16.76 -15.34 42.12
C LEU A 193 -17.90 -16.28 42.49
N ASN A 194 -19.08 -15.75 42.85
CA ASN A 194 -20.27 -16.53 43.10
C ASN A 194 -20.96 -17.05 41.83
N GLY A 195 -20.59 -16.49 40.65
CA GLY A 195 -21.07 -16.89 39.33
C GLY A 195 -20.17 -17.93 38.66
N LYS A 196 -19.54 -17.54 37.55
CA LYS A 196 -18.63 -18.42 36.79
C LYS A 196 -17.22 -18.53 37.37
N GLY A 197 -16.83 -17.61 38.25
CA GLY A 197 -15.52 -17.56 38.85
C GLY A 197 -14.42 -17.01 37.99
N PHE A 198 -14.69 -16.56 36.76
CA PHE A 198 -13.73 -15.98 35.86
C PHE A 198 -14.30 -14.80 35.06
N ILE A 199 -13.42 -14.02 34.42
CA ILE A 199 -13.81 -12.96 33.47
C ILE A 199 -13.11 -13.19 32.16
N ASP A 200 -13.89 -13.20 31.06
CA ASP A 200 -13.39 -13.12 29.69
C ASP A 200 -13.53 -11.68 29.17
N TYR A 201 -12.43 -10.97 29.10
CA TYR A 201 -12.38 -9.68 28.41
C TYR A 201 -12.35 -9.89 26.90
N THR A 202 -13.34 -9.36 26.21
CA THR A 202 -13.33 -9.29 24.74
C THR A 202 -12.46 -8.14 24.27
N SER A 203 -11.98 -8.21 23.02
CA SER A 203 -11.17 -7.13 22.45
C SER A 203 -12.00 -5.84 22.33
N GLN A 204 -11.42 -4.73 22.74
CA GLN A 204 -11.97 -3.38 22.58
C GLN A 204 -10.89 -2.41 22.11
N CYS A 205 -11.30 -1.24 21.62
CA CYS A 205 -10.38 -0.16 21.28
C CYS A 205 -10.33 0.83 22.43
N LEU A 206 -9.12 1.24 22.79
CA LEU A 206 -8.88 2.23 23.85
C LEU A 206 -8.17 3.43 23.24
N ILE A 207 -8.58 4.64 23.64
CA ILE A 207 -7.78 5.85 23.40
C ILE A 207 -6.89 6.08 24.62
N TYR A 208 -5.58 6.09 24.37
CA TYR A 208 -4.57 6.29 25.41
C TYR A 208 -3.97 7.69 25.29
N ASN A 209 -3.88 8.38 26.42
CA ASN A 209 -3.23 9.67 26.53
C ASN A 209 -1.83 9.50 27.11
N GLY A 210 -0.80 9.58 26.27
CA GLY A 210 0.59 9.44 26.68
C GLY A 210 1.12 10.53 27.60
N ASN A 211 0.40 11.64 27.80
CA ASN A 211 0.78 12.69 28.75
C ASN A 211 0.28 12.40 30.18
N THR A 212 -0.87 11.73 30.31
CA THR A 212 -1.52 11.48 31.60
C THR A 212 -1.51 10.03 32.02
N GLY A 213 -1.20 9.12 31.09
CA GLY A 213 -1.30 7.68 31.31
C GLY A 213 -2.75 7.16 31.31
N ARG A 214 -3.75 8.00 31.07
CA ARG A 214 -5.17 7.61 31.07
C ARG A 214 -5.53 6.86 29.81
N ALA A 215 -6.33 5.80 29.95
CA ALA A 215 -6.95 5.07 28.86
C ALA A 215 -8.45 5.07 29.03
N ASP A 216 -9.18 5.43 27.99
CA ASP A 216 -10.63 5.42 27.92
C ASP A 216 -11.11 4.53 26.76
N SER A 217 -12.32 4.02 26.82
CA SER A 217 -12.95 3.30 25.71
C SER A 217 -13.05 4.20 24.49
N TRP A 218 -12.70 3.68 23.30
CA TRP A 218 -12.75 4.44 22.05
C TRP A 218 -13.70 3.81 21.05
N VAL A 219 -14.58 4.66 20.52
CA VAL A 219 -15.47 4.35 19.40
C VAL A 219 -15.25 5.45 18.35
N PRO A 220 -15.06 5.12 17.07
CA PRO A 220 -14.87 6.13 16.04
C PRO A 220 -16.12 7.00 15.89
N SER A 221 -15.93 8.30 15.94
CA SER A 221 -16.98 9.28 15.67
C SER A 221 -17.27 9.38 14.16
N ILE A 222 -18.39 10.03 13.80
CA ILE A 222 -18.70 10.34 12.39
C ILE A 222 -17.59 11.20 11.77
N SER A 223 -17.01 12.12 12.53
CA SER A 223 -15.91 12.96 12.07
C SER A 223 -14.63 12.15 11.81
N ASP A 224 -14.40 11.04 12.50
CA ASP A 224 -13.27 10.15 12.23
C ASP A 224 -13.45 9.37 10.92
N LYS A 225 -14.70 9.01 10.59
CA LYS A 225 -15.04 8.24 9.39
C LYS A 225 -15.06 9.09 8.10
N ASN A 226 -15.42 10.37 8.18
CA ASN A 226 -15.67 11.23 7.03
C ASN A 226 -14.44 11.98 6.53
N LEU A 227 -13.29 11.87 7.19
CA LEU A 227 -12.06 12.53 6.76
C LEU A 227 -11.29 11.65 5.78
N GLN A 228 -11.26 12.07 4.52
CA GLN A 228 -10.43 11.49 3.47
C GLN A 228 -8.91 11.73 3.68
N LYS A 229 -8.50 12.44 4.73
CA LYS A 229 -7.08 12.75 5.00
C LYS A 229 -6.80 12.65 6.49
N SER A 230 -5.73 11.92 6.83
CA SER A 230 -4.93 12.06 8.05
C SER A 230 -5.16 11.07 9.21
N TYR A 231 -4.74 9.84 8.99
CA TYR A 231 -4.25 8.98 10.08
C TYR A 231 -2.78 8.68 9.88
#